data_d87b5cf69aafffb798787da2b11e1ab6
#
_entry.id   d87b5cf69aafffb798787da2b11e1ab6
#
_cell.length_a   1.000
_cell.length_b   1.000
_cell.length_c   1.000
_cell.angle_alpha   90.00
_cell.angle_beta   90.00
_cell.angle_gamma   90.00
#
_symmetry.space_group_name_H-M   'P 1'
#
loop_
_entity.id
_entity.type
_entity.pdbx_description
1 polymer ?
#
loop_
_entity_poly.entity_id
_entity_poly.type
_entity_poly.pdbx_seq_one_letter_code
_entity_poly.pdbx_strand_id
1 'polypeptide(L)'
;MGRLSPDILGKYTAIARPILVEIAEKKTTITYKELMDRMGGPPGRGYIGEVVGKISEIEWKAGRPKLSAVVVRSDTGMVGGGFFGLPGTAGSIRRSTGDWQNPKLSKAEQGYWLDELAKVYDHWRRRDV
;
A
#
# COMPACT_ATOMS: atom_id res chain seq x y z
N MET A 1 19.11 -11.48 4.75
CA MET A 1 18.02 -10.59 5.02
C MET A 1 16.76 -11.31 5.38
N GLY A 2 16.26 -11.10 6.58
CA GLY A 2 15.08 -11.78 7.03
C GLY A 2 13.81 -11.19 6.43
N ARG A 3 12.91 -12.05 6.05
CA ARG A 3 11.51 -11.68 5.85
C ARG A 3 10.75 -11.98 7.12
N LEU A 4 9.63 -11.33 7.30
CA LEU A 4 8.74 -11.71 8.39
C LEU A 4 8.25 -13.15 8.15
N SER A 5 8.19 -13.93 9.22
CA SER A 5 7.59 -15.26 9.13
C SER A 5 6.12 -15.12 8.73
N PRO A 6 5.52 -16.17 8.11
CA PRO A 6 4.12 -16.09 7.73
C PRO A 6 3.18 -15.75 8.90
N ASP A 7 3.45 -16.25 10.09
CA ASP A 7 2.63 -15.98 11.28
C ASP A 7 2.72 -14.51 11.69
N ILE A 8 3.92 -13.95 11.72
CA ILE A 8 4.15 -12.55 12.07
C ILE A 8 3.58 -11.64 10.99
N LEU A 9 3.81 -11.97 9.72
CA LEU A 9 3.25 -11.21 8.60
C LEU A 9 1.72 -11.19 8.67
N GLY A 10 1.10 -12.33 8.93
CA GLY A 10 -0.35 -12.43 9.08
C GLY A 10 -0.88 -11.58 10.23
N LYS A 11 -0.17 -11.58 11.36
CA LYS A 11 -0.53 -10.77 12.53
C LYS A 11 -0.54 -9.28 12.20
N TYR A 12 0.54 -8.79 11.60
CA TYR A 12 0.65 -7.36 11.26
C TYR A 12 -0.30 -6.96 10.12
N THR A 13 -0.52 -7.86 9.18
CA THR A 13 -1.51 -7.65 8.12
C THR A 13 -2.91 -7.46 8.72
N ALA A 14 -3.28 -8.30 9.68
CA ALA A 14 -4.58 -8.20 10.37
C ALA A 14 -4.72 -6.90 11.17
N ILE A 15 -3.63 -6.38 11.71
CA ILE A 15 -3.64 -5.10 12.43
C ILE A 15 -3.73 -3.92 11.45
N ALA A 16 -2.95 -3.95 10.39
CA ALA A 16 -2.82 -2.82 9.46
C ALA A 16 -4.02 -2.67 8.54
N ARG A 17 -4.62 -3.76 8.09
CA ARG A 17 -5.70 -3.70 7.10
C ARG A 17 -6.88 -2.83 7.53
N PRO A 18 -7.44 -2.96 8.75
CA PRO A 18 -8.54 -2.09 9.17
C PRO A 18 -8.17 -0.61 9.21
N ILE A 19 -6.90 -0.32 9.54
CA ILE A 19 -6.40 1.06 9.53
C ILE A 19 -6.46 1.62 8.11
N LEU A 20 -5.99 0.85 7.12
CA LEU A 20 -5.99 1.28 5.73
C LEU A 20 -7.41 1.42 5.17
N VAL A 21 -8.33 0.55 5.55
CA VAL A 21 -9.74 0.67 5.17
C VAL A 21 -10.32 1.99 5.70
N GLU A 22 -10.03 2.33 6.96
CA GLU A 22 -10.45 3.59 7.54
C GLU A 22 -9.91 4.80 6.77
N ILE A 23 -8.61 4.76 6.43
CA ILE A 23 -7.98 5.82 5.64
C ILE A 23 -8.68 5.96 4.28
N ALA A 24 -8.98 4.84 3.63
CA ALA A 24 -9.67 4.83 2.34
C ALA A 24 -11.09 5.40 2.45
N GLU A 25 -11.82 5.05 3.50
CA GLU A 25 -13.16 5.57 3.76
C GLU A 25 -13.17 7.09 3.94
N LYS A 26 -12.11 7.61 4.54
CA LYS A 26 -11.93 9.05 4.76
C LYS A 26 -11.38 9.78 3.53
N LYS A 27 -11.09 9.07 2.46
CA LYS A 27 -10.51 9.62 1.23
C LYS A 27 -9.24 10.43 1.48
N THR A 28 -8.32 9.84 2.26
CA THR A 28 -7.05 10.47 2.61
C THR A 28 -5.93 9.45 2.43
N THR A 29 -4.72 9.87 2.75
CA THR A 29 -3.53 9.01 2.70
C THR A 29 -2.89 8.95 4.09
N ILE A 30 -2.00 7.99 4.29
CA ILE A 30 -1.26 7.81 5.52
C ILE A 30 0.20 7.54 5.15
N THR A 31 1.16 8.07 5.91
CA THR A 31 2.55 7.76 5.67
C THR A 31 2.90 6.41 6.30
N TYR A 32 4.01 5.80 5.84
CA TYR A 32 4.49 4.56 6.45
C TYR A 32 4.75 4.72 7.94
N LYS A 33 5.32 5.85 8.35
CA LYS A 33 5.59 6.12 9.76
C LYS A 33 4.30 6.22 10.58
N GLU A 34 3.33 6.96 10.08
CA GLU A 34 2.04 7.10 10.75
C GLU A 34 1.33 5.74 10.87
N LEU A 35 1.42 4.92 9.83
CA LEU A 35 0.84 3.58 9.86
C LEU A 35 1.50 2.73 10.95
N MET A 36 2.84 2.72 11.01
CA MET A 36 3.55 1.98 12.05
C MET A 36 3.19 2.46 13.45
N ASP A 37 3.08 3.77 13.64
CA ASP A 37 2.69 4.35 14.93
C ASP A 37 1.29 3.88 15.33
N ARG A 38 0.35 3.87 14.40
CA ARG A 38 -1.02 3.42 14.65
C ARG A 38 -1.12 1.92 14.91
N MET A 39 -0.20 1.15 14.35
CA MET A 39 -0.14 -0.30 14.58
C MET A 39 0.42 -0.66 15.98
N GLY A 40 0.94 0.32 16.71
CA GLY A 40 1.51 0.10 18.02
C GLY A 40 3.01 -0.23 18.01
N GLY A 41 3.70 0.09 16.92
CA GLY A 41 5.14 -0.08 16.83
C GLY A 41 5.56 -1.08 15.76
N PRO A 42 6.46 -2.03 16.06
CA PRO A 42 7.00 -2.94 15.06
C PRO A 42 5.93 -3.44 14.10
N PRO A 43 6.30 -3.78 12.88
CA PRO A 43 7.44 -4.66 12.56
C PRO A 43 8.78 -3.98 12.27
N GLY A 44 8.84 -2.66 12.35
CA GLY A 44 10.06 -1.96 11.98
C GLY A 44 10.07 -1.51 10.52
N ARG A 45 10.92 -0.53 10.23
CA ARG A 45 10.94 0.14 8.92
C ARG A 45 11.17 -0.81 7.74
N GLY A 46 12.04 -1.81 7.92
CA GLY A 46 12.38 -2.71 6.82
C GLY A 46 11.25 -3.66 6.43
N TYR A 47 10.24 -3.80 7.28
CA TYR A 47 9.19 -4.80 7.08
C TYR A 47 7.82 -4.22 6.79
N ILE A 48 7.61 -2.93 7.02
CA ILE A 48 6.28 -2.34 6.80
C ILE A 48 5.86 -2.43 5.33
N GLY A 49 6.80 -2.31 4.40
CA GLY A 49 6.52 -2.49 2.97
C GLY A 49 6.03 -3.88 2.65
N GLU A 50 6.57 -4.90 3.33
CA GLU A 50 6.14 -6.28 3.16
C GLU A 50 4.69 -6.48 3.65
N VAL A 51 4.35 -5.88 4.78
CA VAL A 51 2.98 -5.91 5.33
C VAL A 51 2.00 -5.24 4.36
N VAL A 52 2.33 -4.05 3.92
CA VAL A 52 1.49 -3.26 3.00
C VAL A 52 1.32 -3.99 1.66
N GLY A 53 2.40 -4.57 1.14
CA GLY A 53 2.34 -5.36 -0.09
C GLY A 53 1.47 -6.59 0.04
N LYS A 54 1.53 -7.27 1.19
CA LYS A 54 0.70 -8.45 1.45
C LYS A 54 -0.79 -8.08 1.50
N ILE A 55 -1.12 -6.95 2.09
CA ILE A 55 -2.50 -6.46 2.11
C ILE A 55 -3.02 -6.26 0.68
N SER A 56 -2.24 -5.62 -0.17
CA SER A 56 -2.64 -5.38 -1.55
C SER A 56 -2.74 -6.66 -2.38
N GLU A 57 -1.89 -7.64 -2.10
CA GLU A 57 -2.00 -8.97 -2.72
C GLU A 57 -3.33 -9.63 -2.35
N ILE A 58 -3.72 -9.57 -1.08
CA ILE A 58 -4.98 -10.11 -0.60
C ILE A 58 -6.16 -9.41 -1.28
N GLU A 59 -6.13 -8.07 -1.34
CA GLU A 59 -7.18 -7.30 -2.00
C GLU A 59 -7.28 -7.66 -3.48
N TRP A 60 -6.16 -7.71 -4.17
CA TRP A 60 -6.15 -8.03 -5.60
C TRP A 60 -6.72 -9.41 -5.88
N LYS A 61 -6.34 -10.41 -5.10
CA LYS A 61 -6.87 -11.78 -5.24
C LYS A 61 -8.37 -11.86 -4.99
N ALA A 62 -8.90 -10.97 -4.18
CA ALA A 62 -10.32 -10.90 -3.88
C ALA A 62 -11.10 -10.00 -4.86
N GLY A 63 -10.43 -9.47 -5.88
CA GLY A 63 -11.07 -8.59 -6.87
C GLY A 63 -11.32 -7.17 -6.39
N ARG A 64 -10.64 -6.75 -5.32
CA ARG A 64 -10.75 -5.39 -4.79
C ARG A 64 -9.52 -4.56 -5.19
N PRO A 65 -9.63 -3.23 -5.24
CA PRO A 65 -8.46 -2.39 -5.54
C PRO A 65 -7.41 -2.46 -4.43
N LYS A 66 -6.17 -2.14 -4.78
CA LYS A 66 -5.02 -2.30 -3.90
C LYS A 66 -4.99 -1.23 -2.82
N LEU A 67 -5.25 -1.61 -1.58
CA LEU A 67 -5.28 -0.70 -0.44
C LEU A 67 -3.97 0.04 -0.21
N SER A 68 -2.83 -0.52 -0.62
CA SER A 68 -1.54 0.17 -0.45
C SER A 68 -1.45 1.48 -1.21
N ALA A 69 -2.38 1.77 -2.12
CA ALA A 69 -2.42 3.06 -2.80
C ALA A 69 -2.59 4.24 -1.83
N VAL A 70 -3.12 4.01 -0.63
CA VAL A 70 -3.28 5.08 0.38
C VAL A 70 -2.04 5.27 1.26
N VAL A 71 -1.03 4.41 1.13
CA VAL A 71 0.20 4.49 1.94
C VAL A 71 1.28 5.19 1.12
N VAL A 72 1.76 6.32 1.63
CA VAL A 72 2.66 7.20 0.89
C VAL A 72 3.95 7.46 1.67
N ARG A 73 4.97 7.89 0.94
CA ARG A 73 6.23 8.36 1.54
C ARG A 73 6.04 9.77 2.07
N SER A 74 6.64 10.06 3.21
CA SER A 74 6.57 11.41 3.79
C SER A 74 7.34 12.45 2.97
N ASP A 75 8.39 12.01 2.26
CA ASP A 75 9.22 12.92 1.46
C ASP A 75 8.60 13.33 0.13
N THR A 76 7.79 12.45 -0.47
CA THR A 76 7.19 12.72 -1.79
C THR A 76 5.67 12.93 -1.73
N GLY A 77 5.00 12.45 -0.70
CA GLY A 77 3.55 12.40 -0.63
C GLY A 77 2.92 11.41 -1.62
N MET A 78 3.74 10.53 -2.23
CA MET A 78 3.31 9.54 -3.22
C MET A 78 3.71 8.15 -2.76
N VAL A 79 3.14 7.12 -3.38
CA VAL A 79 3.51 5.73 -3.07
C VAL A 79 4.99 5.47 -3.31
N GLY A 80 5.55 4.49 -2.61
CA GLY A 80 6.89 3.99 -2.90
C GLY A 80 6.93 3.15 -4.15
N GLY A 81 8.15 2.93 -4.68
CA GLY A 81 8.35 2.18 -5.92
C GLY A 81 7.86 0.75 -5.90
N GLY A 82 7.78 0.13 -4.72
CA GLY A 82 7.28 -1.24 -4.58
C GLY A 82 5.81 -1.39 -5.00
N PHE A 83 5.05 -0.30 -5.00
CA PHE A 83 3.67 -0.32 -5.48
C PHE A 83 3.58 -0.80 -6.94
N PHE A 84 4.58 -0.45 -7.75
CA PHE A 84 4.62 -0.82 -9.17
C PHE A 84 5.14 -2.23 -9.42
N GLY A 85 5.51 -2.95 -8.39
CA GLY A 85 5.85 -4.37 -8.45
C GLY A 85 4.73 -5.30 -8.02
N LEU A 86 3.59 -4.76 -7.60
CA LEU A 86 2.46 -5.55 -7.10
C LEU A 86 1.74 -6.28 -8.24
N PRO A 87 1.05 -7.40 -7.93
CA PRO A 87 0.25 -8.11 -8.91
C PRO A 87 -0.76 -7.19 -9.60
N GLY A 88 -1.01 -7.42 -10.87
CA GLY A 88 -1.98 -6.64 -11.63
C GLY A 88 -1.48 -5.30 -12.14
N THR A 89 -0.22 -4.93 -11.86
CA THR A 89 0.37 -3.71 -12.40
C THR A 89 0.58 -3.85 -13.90
N ALA A 90 0.19 -2.84 -14.67
CA ALA A 90 0.37 -2.85 -16.13
C ALA A 90 1.84 -3.03 -16.49
N GLY A 91 2.13 -3.90 -17.48
CA GLY A 91 3.50 -4.24 -17.86
C GLY A 91 4.37 -3.05 -18.24
N SER A 92 3.76 -2.02 -18.85
CA SER A 92 4.47 -0.82 -19.29
C SER A 92 5.04 0.03 -18.15
N ILE A 93 4.49 -0.11 -16.94
CA ILE A 93 4.92 0.66 -15.75
C ILE A 93 5.39 -0.23 -14.62
N ARG A 94 5.38 -1.54 -14.81
CA ARG A 94 5.80 -2.48 -13.78
C ARG A 94 7.30 -2.34 -13.51
N ARG A 95 7.67 -2.20 -12.26
CA ARG A 95 9.05 -2.11 -11.83
C ARG A 95 9.60 -3.47 -11.45
N SER A 96 10.88 -3.71 -11.78
CA SER A 96 11.63 -4.84 -11.24
C SER A 96 11.98 -4.56 -9.78
N THR A 97 12.29 -5.60 -9.02
CA THR A 97 12.65 -5.50 -7.60
C THR A 97 13.80 -4.50 -7.35
N GLY A 98 14.77 -4.44 -8.27
CA GLY A 98 15.90 -3.51 -8.14
C GLY A 98 15.52 -2.04 -8.19
N ASP A 99 14.37 -1.71 -8.77
CA ASP A 99 13.91 -0.33 -8.93
C ASP A 99 12.91 0.10 -7.85
N TRP A 100 12.55 -0.78 -6.94
CA TRP A 100 11.52 -0.48 -5.94
C TRP A 100 11.94 0.63 -4.98
N GLN A 101 13.21 0.82 -4.77
CA GLN A 101 13.72 1.84 -3.83
C GLN A 101 13.81 3.23 -4.43
N ASN A 102 13.68 3.37 -5.73
CA ASN A 102 13.74 4.68 -6.37
C ASN A 102 12.45 5.45 -6.06
N PRO A 103 12.54 6.58 -5.32
CA PRO A 103 11.33 7.33 -4.94
C PRO A 103 10.74 8.15 -6.07
N LYS A 104 11.49 8.36 -7.14
CA LYS A 104 11.04 9.21 -8.26
C LYS A 104 10.06 8.45 -9.12
N LEU A 105 8.86 9.00 -9.27
CA LEU A 105 7.82 8.43 -10.13
C LEU A 105 7.76 9.16 -11.46
N SER A 106 7.66 8.39 -12.54
CA SER A 106 7.36 8.96 -13.86
C SER A 106 5.92 9.50 -13.89
N LYS A 107 5.59 10.30 -14.90
CA LYS A 107 4.21 10.75 -15.08
C LYS A 107 3.24 9.59 -15.28
N ALA A 108 3.65 8.57 -16.02
CA ALA A 108 2.84 7.38 -16.22
C ALA A 108 2.60 6.64 -14.91
N GLU A 109 3.62 6.51 -14.09
CA GLU A 109 3.49 5.88 -12.75
C GLU A 109 2.57 6.68 -11.84
N GLN A 110 2.70 8.01 -11.84
CA GLN A 110 1.81 8.87 -11.06
C GLN A 110 0.36 8.72 -11.50
N GLY A 111 0.11 8.71 -12.80
CA GLY A 111 -1.24 8.53 -13.34
C GLY A 111 -1.84 7.18 -12.96
N TYR A 112 -1.06 6.12 -13.07
CA TYR A 112 -1.50 4.79 -12.67
C TYR A 112 -1.86 4.74 -11.18
N TRP A 113 -1.01 5.31 -10.33
CA TRP A 113 -1.27 5.37 -8.88
C TRP A 113 -2.54 6.16 -8.58
N LEU A 114 -2.72 7.33 -9.18
CA LEU A 114 -3.91 8.16 -8.95
C LEU A 114 -5.19 7.45 -9.40
N ASP A 115 -5.13 6.71 -10.50
CA ASP A 115 -6.28 5.91 -10.96
C ASP A 115 -6.61 4.82 -9.95
N GLU A 116 -5.59 4.12 -9.44
CA GLU A 116 -5.79 3.07 -8.44
C GLU A 116 -6.31 3.66 -7.13
N LEU A 117 -5.77 4.80 -6.72
CA LEU A 117 -6.23 5.51 -5.53
C LEU A 117 -7.71 5.90 -5.64
N ALA A 118 -8.13 6.39 -6.80
CA ALA A 118 -9.52 6.72 -7.04
C ALA A 118 -10.43 5.48 -6.93
N LYS A 119 -9.96 4.34 -7.44
CA LYS A 119 -10.70 3.06 -7.30
C LYS A 119 -10.83 2.64 -5.84
N VAL A 120 -9.76 2.82 -5.06
CA VAL A 120 -9.77 2.50 -3.62
C VAL A 120 -10.80 3.37 -2.91
N TYR A 121 -10.79 4.66 -3.15
CA TYR A 121 -11.73 5.58 -2.53
C TYR A 121 -13.18 5.27 -2.93
N ASP A 122 -13.40 4.94 -4.19
CA ASP A 122 -14.74 4.58 -4.66
C ASP A 122 -15.23 3.29 -4.02
N HIS A 123 -14.38 2.28 -3.94
CA HIS A 123 -14.72 0.98 -3.37
C HIS A 123 -15.06 1.07 -1.87
N TRP A 124 -14.29 1.86 -1.12
CA TRP A 124 -14.40 1.93 0.34
C TRP A 124 -15.19 3.14 0.83
N ARG A 125 -15.77 3.92 -0.06
CA ARG A 125 -16.55 5.08 0.36
C ARG A 125 -17.63 4.66 1.34
N ARG A 126 -17.80 5.49 2.40
CA ARG A 126 -18.89 5.27 3.34
C ARG A 126 -20.21 5.44 2.64
N ARG A 127 -21.05 4.46 2.79
CA ARG A 127 -22.45 4.57 2.38
C ARG A 127 -23.20 5.11 3.57
N ASP A 128 -23.57 6.37 3.53
CA ASP A 128 -24.49 6.91 4.48
C ASP A 128 -25.86 6.31 4.22
N VAL A 129 -26.41 5.71 5.24
CA VAL A 129 -27.71 5.07 5.16
C VAL A 129 -28.77 6.07 5.52
#